data_6a3db1c68bb0158250aba8c2c86ff5f8
#
_entry.id   6a3db1c68bb0158250aba8c2c86ff5f8
#
_cell.length_a   1.000
_cell.length_b   1.000
_cell.length_c   1.000
_cell.angle_alpha   90.00
_cell.angle_beta   90.00
_cell.angle_gamma   90.00
#
_symmetry.space_group_name_H-M   'P 1'
#
loop_
_entity.id
_entity.type
_entity.pdbx_description
1 polymer ?
#
loop_
_entity_poly.entity_id
_entity_poly.type
_entity_poly.pdbx_seq_one_letter_code
_entity_poly.pdbx_strand_id
1 'polypeptide(L)'
;MKHVFEQGTSENVLLLLHGTGGNEHDLLSLGRFIDPKASLLGVRGSVSENGMPRFFKRLKEGVFDEKDLIERTEELKNFIDEAAQMYGFSRENVIAAGYSNGANIAA
;
A
#
# COMPACT_ATOMS: atom_id res chain seq x y z
N MET A 1 0.72 -7.13 -7.93
CA MET A 1 -0.08 -5.92 -7.67
C MET A 1 0.46 -4.76 -8.46
N LYS A 2 -0.42 -3.93 -8.98
CA LYS A 2 0.02 -2.68 -9.65
C LYS A 2 0.66 -1.76 -8.64
N HIS A 3 1.79 -1.19 -8.99
CA HIS A 3 2.55 -0.34 -8.08
C HIS A 3 3.43 0.64 -8.85
N VAL A 4 3.96 1.60 -8.11
CA VAL A 4 4.99 2.52 -8.59
C VAL A 4 6.08 2.59 -7.53
N PHE A 5 7.34 2.62 -7.98
CA PHE A 5 8.49 2.74 -7.09
C PHE A 5 9.34 3.92 -7.51
N GLU A 6 9.64 4.82 -6.56
CA GLU A 6 10.54 5.94 -6.78
C GLU A 6 11.74 5.80 -5.84
N GLN A 7 12.92 5.65 -6.41
CA GLN A 7 14.16 5.51 -5.65
C GLN A 7 14.49 6.79 -4.91
N GLY A 8 14.71 6.68 -3.60
CA GLY A 8 15.19 7.77 -2.77
C GLY A 8 16.69 7.69 -2.50
N THR A 9 17.15 8.50 -1.58
CA THR A 9 18.58 8.59 -1.21
C THR A 9 18.88 7.96 0.15
N SER A 10 17.86 7.68 0.97
CA SER A 10 18.03 6.98 2.24
C SER A 10 17.65 5.50 2.10
N GLU A 11 17.89 4.72 3.15
CA GLU A 11 17.50 3.32 3.20
C GLU A 11 16.02 3.11 3.49
N ASN A 12 15.32 4.14 3.95
CA ASN A 12 13.92 4.05 4.31
C ASN A 12 13.02 3.97 3.08
N VAL A 13 11.96 3.18 3.19
CA VAL A 13 10.94 3.03 2.16
C VAL A 13 9.58 3.37 2.76
N LEU A 14 8.86 4.31 2.17
CA LEU A 14 7.48 4.57 2.53
C LEU A 14 6.56 3.74 1.65
N LEU A 15 5.82 2.84 2.29
CA LEU A 15 4.77 2.06 1.64
C LEU A 15 3.47 2.88 1.70
N LEU A 16 2.96 3.26 0.53
CA LEU A 16 1.84 4.18 0.40
C LEU A 16 0.58 3.42 -0.01
N LEU A 17 -0.43 3.44 0.84
CA LEU A 17 -1.65 2.64 0.69
C LEU A 17 -2.87 3.57 0.61
N HIS A 18 -3.45 3.67 -0.58
CA HIS A 18 -4.56 4.58 -0.88
C HIS A 18 -5.89 4.20 -0.21
N GLY A 19 -6.84 5.13 -0.17
CA GLY A 19 -8.22 4.86 0.21
C GLY A 19 -9.02 4.27 -0.97
N THR A 20 -10.27 3.91 -0.71
CA THR A 20 -11.18 3.40 -1.75
C THR A 20 -11.29 4.39 -2.90
N GLY A 21 -11.16 3.88 -4.12
CA GLY A 21 -11.23 4.70 -5.33
C GLY A 21 -9.91 5.36 -5.72
N GLY A 22 -8.86 5.24 -4.88
CA GLY A 22 -7.54 5.75 -5.19
C GLY A 22 -6.72 4.79 -6.06
N ASN A 23 -5.45 5.09 -6.19
CA ASN A 23 -4.52 4.26 -6.96
C ASN A 23 -3.10 4.37 -6.42
N GLU A 24 -2.14 3.70 -7.07
CA GLU A 24 -0.74 3.64 -6.67
C GLU A 24 -0.01 4.99 -6.70
N HIS A 25 -0.57 6.00 -7.34
CA HIS A 25 0.03 7.33 -7.42
C HIS A 25 -0.48 8.33 -6.38
N ASP A 26 -1.63 8.05 -5.77
CA ASP A 26 -2.38 9.03 -4.96
C ASP A 26 -1.58 9.66 -3.83
N LEU A 27 -0.75 8.89 -3.15
CA LEU A 27 -0.05 9.35 -1.96
C LEU A 27 1.43 9.71 -2.20
N LEU A 28 1.89 9.72 -3.47
CA LEU A 28 3.28 10.03 -3.76
C LEU A 28 3.69 11.42 -3.27
N SER A 29 2.86 12.43 -3.52
CA SER A 29 3.14 13.80 -3.06
C SER A 29 3.22 13.88 -1.54
N LEU A 30 2.32 13.19 -0.85
CA LEU A 30 2.33 13.12 0.61
C LEU A 30 3.60 12.43 1.10
N GLY A 31 3.99 11.34 0.47
CA GLY A 31 5.21 10.62 0.82
C GLY A 31 6.46 11.49 0.68
N ARG A 32 6.56 12.25 -0.40
CA ARG A 32 7.67 13.19 -0.61
C ARG A 32 7.69 14.29 0.46
N PHE A 33 6.52 14.72 0.90
CA PHE A 33 6.39 15.72 1.96
C PHE A 33 6.83 15.17 3.31
N ILE A 34 6.43 13.92 3.63
CA ILE A 34 6.76 13.28 4.91
C ILE A 34 8.25 13.00 5.01
N ASP A 35 8.84 12.41 3.98
CA ASP A 35 10.28 12.11 3.94
C ASP A 35 10.83 12.26 2.52
N PRO A 36 11.41 13.41 2.20
CA PRO A 36 11.94 13.67 0.85
C PRO A 36 13.08 12.74 0.43
N LYS A 37 13.73 12.07 1.38
CA LYS A 37 14.88 11.18 1.11
C LYS A 37 14.49 9.72 0.96
N ALA A 38 13.31 9.32 1.46
CA ALA A 38 12.88 7.94 1.40
C ALA A 38 12.52 7.51 -0.03
N SER A 39 12.72 6.23 -0.31
CA SER A 39 12.12 5.62 -1.50
C SER A 39 10.61 5.52 -1.28
N LEU A 40 9.84 5.62 -2.35
CA LEU A 40 8.37 5.57 -2.28
C LEU A 40 7.87 4.35 -3.03
N LEU A 41 7.06 3.54 -2.37
CA LEU A 41 6.40 2.39 -2.98
C LEU A 41 4.88 2.59 -2.85
N GLY A 42 4.26 3.06 -3.91
CA GLY A 42 2.81 3.20 -3.99
C GLY A 42 2.20 1.94 -4.57
N VAL A 43 1.18 1.40 -3.93
CA VAL A 43 0.55 0.14 -4.31
C VAL A 43 -0.93 0.35 -4.56
N ARG A 44 -1.44 -0.28 -5.64
CA ARG A 44 -2.89 -0.29 -5.91
C ARG A 44 -3.52 -1.53 -5.29
N GLY A 45 -4.60 -1.34 -4.53
CA GLY A 45 -5.40 -2.45 -4.01
C GLY A 45 -5.95 -3.31 -5.15
N SER A 46 -5.95 -4.63 -4.95
CA SER A 46 -6.31 -5.59 -5.99
C SER A 46 -7.81 -5.90 -6.07
N VAL A 47 -8.60 -5.39 -5.14
CA VAL A 47 -10.05 -5.59 -5.11
C VAL A 47 -10.75 -4.43 -5.79
N SER A 48 -11.81 -4.72 -6.56
CA SER A 48 -12.65 -3.69 -7.19
C SER A 48 -14.01 -3.66 -6.51
N GLU A 49 -14.45 -2.47 -6.10
CA GLU A 49 -15.79 -2.22 -5.60
C GLU A 49 -16.44 -1.15 -6.47
N ASN A 50 -17.43 -1.53 -7.27
CA ASN A 50 -18.10 -0.62 -8.21
C ASN A 50 -17.10 0.10 -9.13
N GLY A 51 -16.07 -0.62 -9.59
CA GLY A 51 -15.01 -0.05 -10.41
C GLY A 51 -13.93 0.71 -9.66
N MET A 52 -14.04 0.83 -8.33
CA MET A 52 -13.08 1.56 -7.49
C MET A 52 -12.09 0.60 -6.82
N PRO A 53 -10.78 0.82 -6.95
CA PRO A 53 -9.79 -0.02 -6.27
C PRO A 53 -9.90 0.06 -4.75
N ARG A 54 -9.74 -1.09 -4.10
CA ARG A 54 -9.68 -1.25 -2.65
C ARG A 54 -8.64 -2.30 -2.30
N PHE A 55 -8.15 -2.27 -1.05
CA PHE A 55 -7.22 -3.31 -0.58
C PHE A 55 -7.95 -4.56 -0.09
N PHE A 56 -9.17 -4.43 0.41
CA PHE A 56 -9.98 -5.59 0.82
C PHE A 56 -11.48 -5.28 0.68
N LYS A 57 -12.28 -6.33 0.60
CA LYS A 57 -13.74 -6.22 0.47
C LYS A 57 -14.39 -5.79 1.78
N ARG A 58 -15.56 -5.18 1.65
CA ARG A 58 -16.46 -4.96 2.78
C ARG A 58 -17.80 -5.59 2.45
N LEU A 59 -18.50 -6.08 3.48
CA LEU A 59 -19.84 -6.68 3.30
C LEU A 59 -20.89 -5.61 3.05
N LYS A 60 -20.77 -4.49 3.74
CA LYS A 60 -21.54 -3.27 3.55
C LYS A 60 -20.76 -2.12 4.17
N GLU A 61 -21.25 -0.90 4.00
CA GLU A 61 -20.60 0.27 4.60
C GLU A 61 -20.42 0.08 6.11
N GLY A 62 -19.20 0.24 6.59
CA GLY A 62 -18.84 0.06 7.99
C GLY A 62 -18.69 -1.38 8.45
N VAL A 63 -18.91 -2.38 7.58
CA VAL A 63 -18.77 -3.81 7.92
C VAL A 63 -17.75 -4.45 7.00
N PHE A 64 -16.59 -4.79 7.53
CA PHE A 64 -15.50 -5.40 6.77
C PHE A 64 -15.73 -6.89 6.55
N ASP A 65 -15.26 -7.39 5.40
CA ASP A 65 -15.15 -8.82 5.14
C ASP A 65 -13.83 -9.29 5.76
N GLU A 66 -13.90 -9.85 6.98
CA GLU A 66 -12.69 -10.25 7.73
C GLU A 66 -11.87 -11.31 7.02
N LYS A 67 -12.54 -12.26 6.34
CA LYS A 67 -11.86 -13.30 5.59
C LYS A 67 -11.06 -12.68 4.43
N ASP A 68 -11.67 -11.77 3.68
CA ASP A 68 -10.99 -11.10 2.59
C ASP A 68 -9.85 -10.21 3.11
N LEU A 69 -10.04 -9.56 4.25
CA LEU A 69 -8.99 -8.76 4.87
C LEU A 69 -7.75 -9.61 5.16
N ILE A 70 -7.92 -10.81 5.72
CA ILE A 70 -6.81 -11.73 6.02
C ILE A 70 -6.12 -12.15 4.72
N GLU A 71 -6.87 -12.55 3.68
CA GLU A 71 -6.32 -12.96 2.40
C GLU A 71 -5.54 -11.82 1.72
N ARG A 72 -6.08 -10.60 1.75
CA ARG A 72 -5.44 -9.44 1.12
C ARG A 72 -4.22 -8.97 1.90
N THR A 73 -4.21 -9.15 3.21
CA THR A 73 -3.04 -8.85 4.04
C THR A 73 -1.88 -9.77 3.69
N GLU A 74 -2.15 -11.07 3.50
CA GLU A 74 -1.13 -12.02 3.04
C GLU A 74 -0.62 -11.69 1.63
N GLU A 75 -1.52 -11.31 0.73
CA GLU A 75 -1.17 -10.88 -0.62
C GLU A 75 -0.23 -9.66 -0.58
N LEU A 76 -0.56 -8.67 0.23
CA LEU A 76 0.26 -7.47 0.38
C LEU A 76 1.63 -7.80 0.98
N LYS A 77 1.67 -8.64 2.01
CA LYS A 77 2.91 -9.09 2.63
C LYS A 77 3.82 -9.78 1.63
N ASN A 78 3.28 -10.71 0.84
CA ASN A 78 4.04 -11.41 -0.19
C ASN A 78 4.54 -10.45 -1.27
N PHE A 79 3.72 -9.47 -1.66
CA PHE A 79 4.13 -8.44 -2.60
C PHE A 79 5.30 -7.60 -2.07
N ILE A 80 5.26 -7.22 -0.79
CA ILE A 80 6.35 -6.45 -0.17
C ILE A 80 7.65 -7.24 -0.20
N ASP A 81 7.60 -8.55 0.07
CA ASP A 81 8.77 -9.42 0.00
C ASP A 81 9.35 -9.46 -1.42
N GLU A 82 8.50 -9.60 -2.43
CA GLU A 82 8.92 -9.59 -3.83
C GLU A 82 9.52 -8.24 -4.22
N ALA A 83 8.88 -7.14 -3.82
CA ALA A 83 9.36 -5.80 -4.11
C ALA A 83 10.71 -5.52 -3.44
N ALA A 84 10.91 -6.01 -2.21
CA ALA A 84 12.17 -5.89 -1.49
C ALA A 84 13.32 -6.53 -2.28
N GLN A 85 13.09 -7.70 -2.86
CA GLN A 85 14.09 -8.36 -3.71
C GLN A 85 14.27 -7.60 -5.03
N MET A 86 13.18 -7.18 -5.65
CA MET A 86 13.20 -6.50 -6.95
C MET A 86 13.92 -5.15 -6.90
N TYR A 87 13.69 -4.38 -5.85
CA TYR A 87 14.21 -3.01 -5.70
C TYR A 87 15.38 -2.89 -4.72
N GLY A 88 15.76 -3.98 -4.07
CA GLY A 88 16.95 -4.02 -3.23
C GLY A 88 16.83 -3.30 -1.89
N PHE A 89 15.66 -3.32 -1.25
CA PHE A 89 15.50 -2.74 0.08
C PHE A 89 15.24 -3.81 1.14
N SER A 90 15.40 -3.42 2.41
CA SER A 90 15.11 -4.29 3.55
C SER A 90 13.71 -4.02 4.09
N ARG A 91 12.96 -5.09 4.40
CA ARG A 91 11.64 -4.96 5.02
C ARG A 91 11.68 -4.21 6.35
N GLU A 92 12.80 -4.28 7.06
CA GLU A 92 12.98 -3.57 8.34
C GLU A 92 12.91 -2.06 8.18
N ASN A 93 13.18 -1.55 6.99
CA ASN A 93 13.20 -0.13 6.69
C ASN A 93 11.90 0.37 6.06
N VAL A 94 10.87 -0.48 5.99
CA VAL A 94 9.57 -0.11 5.42
C VAL A 94 8.68 0.49 6.48
N ILE A 95 8.15 1.68 6.20
CA ILE A 95 7.19 2.39 7.03
C ILE A 95 5.92 2.57 6.21
N ALA A 96 4.80 2.05 6.71
CA ALA A 96 3.54 2.16 6.01
C ALA A 96 2.83 3.48 6.32
N ALA A 97 2.31 4.11 5.28
CA ALA A 97 1.44 5.27 5.39
C ALA A 97 0.17 5.00 4.60
N GLY A 98 -0.98 5.03 5.25
CA GLY A 98 -2.24 4.68 4.63
C GLY A 98 -3.33 5.70 4.90
N TYR A 99 -4.33 5.71 4.02
CA TYR A 99 -5.51 6.56 4.14
C TYR A 99 -6.76 5.69 4.03
N SER A 100 -7.69 5.82 5.02
CA SER A 100 -8.96 5.10 5.02
C SER A 100 -8.78 3.57 4.86
N ASN A 101 -9.22 2.98 3.73
CA ASN A 101 -9.08 1.55 3.48
C ASN A 101 -7.62 1.08 3.52
N GLY A 102 -6.69 1.86 2.97
CA GLY A 102 -5.26 1.57 3.04
C GLY A 102 -4.73 1.59 4.48
N ALA A 103 -5.18 2.52 5.31
CA ALA A 103 -4.80 2.57 6.71
C ALA A 103 -5.28 1.33 7.47
N ASN A 104 -6.48 0.84 7.16
CA ASN A 104 -7.04 -0.34 7.80
C ASN A 104 -6.26 -1.62 7.50
N ILE A 105 -5.81 -1.81 6.26
CA ILE A 105 -5.02 -2.99 5.90
C ILE A 105 -3.61 -2.92 6.47
N ALA A 106 -3.08 -1.72 6.69
CA ALA A 106 -1.75 -1.53 7.27
C ALA A 106 -1.71 -1.82 8.77
N ALA A 107 -2.84 -1.73 9.43
CA ALA A 107 -2.96 -1.95 10.89
C ALA A 107 -2.81 -3.46 11.32
#